data_58c37d73308b260c2369f5fbb4a73855
#
_entry.id   58c37d73308b260c2369f5fbb4a73855
#
_cell.length_a   1.000
_cell.length_b   1.000
_cell.length_c   1.000
_cell.angle_alpha   90.00
_cell.angle_beta   90.00
_cell.angle_gamma   90.00
#
_symmetry.space_group_name_H-M   'P 1'
#
loop_
_entity.id
_entity.type
_entity.pdbx_description
1 polymer ?
#
loop_
_entity_poly.entity_id
_entity_poly.type
_entity_poly.pdbx_seq_one_letter_code
_entity_poly.pdbx_strand_id
1 'polypeptide(L)'
;MNSTIDTKKIALAGLFTAASLVLSFVQIPIFPAAPYLMYDPSGIVCLIAALVFGPRMGAAVAIISWLPRLFLDPFGAPMGMISTCSLVIPAALIYRAGTPSSAGTPRRTRALVGMVCGAILSVVLSCAMNLVVTPLYTAVSVADVAAMIIPILIPFNTLKMAINVAAGQVLLKPCLNVLQASGFGGPDAAATTTTTAAPTDRNRR
;
A
#
# COMPACT_ATOMS: atom_id res chain seq x y z
N MET A 1 -13.68 -6.63 25.05
CA MET A 1 -13.46 -5.72 23.90
C MET A 1 -14.13 -6.33 22.67
N ASN A 2 -15.42 -6.07 22.48
CA ASN A 2 -16.13 -6.51 21.27
C ASN A 2 -15.84 -5.50 20.16
N SER A 3 -14.88 -5.80 19.31
CA SER A 3 -14.74 -5.10 18.04
C SER A 3 -15.87 -5.59 17.13
N THR A 4 -17.00 -4.89 17.12
CA THR A 4 -17.97 -5.06 16.06
C THR A 4 -17.24 -4.76 14.74
N ILE A 5 -16.99 -5.82 14.00
CA ILE A 5 -16.38 -5.72 12.68
C ILE A 5 -17.35 -4.94 11.82
N ASP A 6 -16.96 -3.74 11.43
CA ASP A 6 -17.80 -2.86 10.62
C ASP A 6 -17.98 -3.51 9.24
N THR A 7 -19.15 -4.04 8.97
CA THR A 7 -19.49 -4.75 7.72
C THR A 7 -19.17 -3.88 6.49
N LYS A 8 -19.33 -2.57 6.59
CA LYS A 8 -18.97 -1.63 5.51
C LYS A 8 -17.47 -1.65 5.23
N LYS A 9 -16.62 -1.74 6.27
CA LYS A 9 -15.17 -1.83 6.10
C LYS A 9 -14.76 -3.09 5.39
N ILE A 10 -15.39 -4.23 5.74
CA ILE A 10 -15.12 -5.51 5.08
C ILE A 10 -15.55 -5.46 3.62
N ALA A 11 -16.76 -4.96 3.34
CA ALA A 11 -17.27 -4.86 1.98
C ALA A 11 -16.36 -3.97 1.09
N LEU A 12 -15.96 -2.82 1.61
CA LEU A 12 -15.03 -1.93 0.90
C LEU A 12 -13.65 -2.56 0.73
N ALA A 13 -13.10 -3.23 1.75
CA ALA A 13 -11.83 -3.95 1.62
C ALA A 13 -11.91 -5.06 0.57
N GLY A 14 -13.04 -5.78 0.50
CA GLY A 14 -13.33 -6.75 -0.56
C GLY A 14 -13.34 -6.12 -1.95
N LEU A 15 -13.97 -4.96 -2.10
CA LEU A 15 -13.97 -4.21 -3.37
C LEU A 15 -12.55 -3.78 -3.78
N PHE A 16 -11.75 -3.25 -2.84
CA PHE A 16 -10.35 -2.90 -3.11
C PHE A 16 -9.51 -4.13 -3.46
N THR A 17 -9.77 -5.27 -2.80
CA THR A 17 -9.09 -6.53 -3.12
C THR A 17 -9.43 -7.01 -4.53
N ALA A 18 -10.70 -6.98 -4.91
CA ALA A 18 -11.13 -7.35 -6.26
C ALA A 18 -10.52 -6.43 -7.32
N ALA A 19 -10.56 -5.11 -7.10
CA ALA A 19 -9.95 -4.15 -8.01
C ALA A 19 -8.43 -4.35 -8.13
N SER A 20 -7.74 -4.57 -7.01
CA SER A 20 -6.31 -4.86 -6.99
C SER A 20 -5.98 -6.15 -7.73
N LEU A 21 -6.76 -7.22 -7.52
CA LEU A 21 -6.61 -8.49 -8.22
C LEU A 21 -6.74 -8.31 -9.74
N VAL A 22 -7.77 -7.64 -10.21
CA VAL A 22 -7.96 -7.38 -11.64
C VAL A 22 -6.78 -6.60 -12.22
N LEU A 23 -6.34 -5.55 -11.54
CA LEU A 23 -5.21 -4.73 -11.98
C LEU A 23 -3.88 -5.47 -11.93
N SER A 24 -3.72 -6.49 -11.09
CA SER A 24 -2.50 -7.29 -11.03
C SER A 24 -2.27 -8.11 -12.32
N PHE A 25 -3.30 -8.37 -13.12
CA PHE A 25 -3.17 -9.01 -14.43
C PHE A 25 -2.81 -8.03 -15.55
N VAL A 26 -2.91 -6.73 -15.31
CA VAL A 26 -2.44 -5.72 -16.25
C VAL A 26 -0.93 -5.58 -16.10
N GLN A 27 -0.19 -6.04 -17.08
CA GLN A 27 1.27 -6.04 -17.06
C GLN A 27 1.80 -5.10 -18.15
N ILE A 28 2.52 -4.07 -17.72
CA ILE A 28 3.03 -3.01 -18.59
C ILE A 28 4.57 -3.04 -18.57
N PRO A 29 5.24 -3.24 -19.71
CA PRO A 29 6.68 -3.17 -19.80
C PRO A 29 7.14 -1.70 -19.77
N ILE A 30 7.40 -1.17 -18.58
CA ILE A 30 7.79 0.25 -18.38
C ILE A 30 9.30 0.49 -18.54
N PHE A 31 10.10 -0.57 -18.62
CA PHE A 31 11.56 -0.48 -18.66
C PHE A 31 12.11 -1.16 -19.92
N PRO A 32 12.46 -0.41 -20.97
CA PRO A 32 12.88 -0.98 -22.27
C PRO A 32 14.12 -1.86 -22.19
N ALA A 33 15.06 -1.58 -21.25
CA ALA A 33 16.28 -2.36 -21.07
C ALA A 33 16.04 -3.76 -20.51
N ALA A 34 14.87 -4.02 -19.91
CA ALA A 34 14.48 -5.31 -19.35
C ALA A 34 12.97 -5.53 -19.51
N PRO A 35 12.50 -5.87 -20.73
CA PRO A 35 11.08 -5.97 -21.04
C PRO A 35 10.36 -7.13 -20.33
N TYR A 36 11.11 -8.05 -19.71
CA TYR A 36 10.59 -9.11 -18.84
C TYR A 36 10.17 -8.60 -17.45
N LEU A 37 10.65 -7.42 -17.06
CA LEU A 37 10.21 -6.77 -15.82
C LEU A 37 8.93 -5.98 -16.07
N MET A 38 7.82 -6.53 -15.63
CA MET A 38 6.51 -5.93 -15.84
C MET A 38 6.06 -5.10 -14.63
N TYR A 39 5.49 -3.95 -14.93
CA TYR A 39 4.78 -3.13 -13.95
C TYR A 39 3.31 -3.50 -13.93
N ASP A 40 2.75 -3.66 -12.75
CA ASP A 40 1.32 -3.80 -12.51
C ASP A 40 0.81 -2.66 -11.61
N PRO A 41 -0.36 -2.07 -11.91
CA PRO A 41 -0.89 -0.94 -11.14
C PRO A 41 -1.63 -1.34 -9.85
N SER A 42 -1.69 -2.63 -9.50
CA SER A 42 -2.38 -3.13 -8.30
C SER A 42 -1.85 -2.52 -7.01
N GLY A 43 -0.54 -2.20 -6.98
CA GLY A 43 0.11 -1.56 -5.84
C GLY A 43 -0.49 -0.19 -5.47
N ILE A 44 -1.06 0.54 -6.44
CA ILE A 44 -1.73 1.82 -6.20
C ILE A 44 -3.00 1.59 -5.36
N VAL A 45 -3.79 0.59 -5.73
CA VAL A 45 -5.04 0.25 -5.04
C VAL A 45 -4.76 -0.23 -3.62
N CYS A 46 -3.75 -1.11 -3.45
CA CYS A 46 -3.31 -1.57 -2.13
C CYS A 46 -2.81 -0.41 -1.25
N LEU A 47 -2.09 0.55 -1.83
CA LEU A 47 -1.60 1.72 -1.13
C LEU A 47 -2.75 2.60 -0.62
N ILE A 48 -3.74 2.88 -1.44
CA ILE A 48 -4.92 3.64 -1.04
C ILE A 48 -5.69 2.88 0.03
N ALA A 49 -5.90 1.57 -0.12
CA ALA A 49 -6.56 0.74 0.87
C ALA A 49 -5.85 0.81 2.23
N ALA A 50 -4.51 0.75 2.24
CA ALA A 50 -3.72 0.83 3.46
C ALA A 50 -3.84 2.20 4.17
N LEU A 51 -3.84 3.28 3.42
CA LEU A 51 -4.00 4.63 3.96
C LEU A 51 -5.42 4.85 4.52
N VAL A 52 -6.44 4.31 3.85
CA VAL A 52 -7.85 4.43 4.25
C VAL A 52 -8.18 3.52 5.45
N PHE A 53 -7.91 2.22 5.34
CA PHE A 53 -8.34 1.22 6.32
C PHE A 53 -7.27 0.92 7.38
N GLY A 54 -6.02 1.29 7.14
CA GLY A 54 -4.88 1.06 8.04
C GLY A 54 -3.97 -0.09 7.60
N PRO A 55 -2.81 -0.22 8.29
CA PRO A 55 -1.73 -1.10 7.83
C PRO A 55 -2.11 -2.58 7.80
N ARG A 56 -2.86 -3.06 8.78
CA ARG A 56 -3.29 -4.47 8.84
C ARG A 56 -4.24 -4.82 7.70
N MET A 57 -5.25 -3.97 7.47
CA MET A 57 -6.23 -4.20 6.40
C MET A 57 -5.59 -4.00 5.02
N GLY A 58 -4.73 -2.98 4.86
CA GLY A 58 -3.99 -2.77 3.62
C GLY A 58 -3.07 -3.94 3.27
N ALA A 59 -2.38 -4.51 4.26
CA ALA A 59 -1.56 -5.72 4.07
C ALA A 59 -2.42 -6.93 3.69
N ALA A 60 -3.59 -7.11 4.33
CA ALA A 60 -4.54 -8.17 3.97
C ALA A 60 -5.03 -8.03 2.53
N VAL A 61 -5.43 -6.82 2.10
CA VAL A 61 -5.81 -6.53 0.71
C VAL A 61 -4.66 -6.88 -0.24
N ALA A 62 -3.42 -6.47 0.07
CA ALA A 62 -2.26 -6.77 -0.75
C ALA A 62 -2.02 -8.28 -0.87
N ILE A 63 -2.02 -9.01 0.23
CA ILE A 63 -1.76 -10.46 0.24
C ILE A 63 -2.86 -11.20 -0.52
N ILE A 64 -4.13 -10.95 -0.19
CA ILE A 64 -5.26 -11.66 -0.79
C ILE A 64 -5.36 -11.41 -2.29
N SER A 65 -5.08 -10.18 -2.75
CA SER A 65 -5.11 -9.87 -4.19
C SER A 65 -4.02 -10.59 -5.00
N TRP A 66 -2.90 -10.96 -4.37
CA TRP A 66 -1.81 -11.69 -5.01
C TRP A 66 -1.94 -13.23 -4.92
N LEU A 67 -2.77 -13.75 -3.98
CA LEU A 67 -2.92 -15.21 -3.80
C LEU A 67 -3.30 -15.96 -5.07
N PRO A 68 -4.26 -15.51 -5.91
CA PRO A 68 -4.60 -16.23 -7.13
C PRO A 68 -3.44 -16.32 -8.13
N ARG A 69 -2.54 -15.35 -8.13
CA ARG A 69 -1.36 -15.36 -9.01
C ARG A 69 -0.32 -16.40 -8.64
N LEU A 70 -0.32 -16.92 -7.40
CA LEU A 70 0.57 -18.02 -7.01
C LEU A 70 0.42 -19.26 -7.91
N PHE A 71 -0.78 -19.49 -8.46
CA PHE A 71 -1.02 -20.61 -9.36
C PHE A 71 -0.47 -20.37 -10.77
N LEU A 72 -0.28 -19.12 -11.17
CA LEU A 72 0.21 -18.73 -12.50
C LEU A 72 1.70 -18.38 -12.50
N ASP A 73 2.14 -17.75 -11.41
CA ASP A 73 3.51 -17.28 -11.23
C ASP A 73 3.95 -17.50 -9.77
N PRO A 74 4.37 -18.74 -9.43
CA PRO A 74 4.70 -19.12 -8.06
C PRO A 74 5.96 -18.40 -7.51
N PHE A 75 6.80 -17.85 -8.35
CA PHE A 75 7.99 -17.10 -7.96
C PHE A 75 7.77 -15.59 -7.92
N GLY A 76 7.12 -15.03 -8.93
CA GLY A 76 6.86 -13.60 -8.99
C GLY A 76 5.76 -13.13 -8.03
N ALA A 77 4.75 -13.96 -7.74
CA ALA A 77 3.68 -13.57 -6.83
C ALA A 77 4.16 -13.32 -5.38
N PRO A 78 5.01 -14.16 -4.75
CA PRO A 78 5.59 -13.85 -3.45
C PRO A 78 6.44 -12.57 -3.46
N MET A 79 7.18 -12.33 -4.53
CA MET A 79 7.95 -11.10 -4.70
C MET A 79 7.04 -9.87 -4.76
N GLY A 80 5.93 -9.98 -5.50
CA GLY A 80 4.89 -8.95 -5.57
C GLY A 80 4.22 -8.69 -4.22
N MET A 81 3.89 -9.73 -3.45
CA MET A 81 3.36 -9.61 -2.09
C MET A 81 4.31 -8.85 -1.16
N ILE A 82 5.59 -9.26 -1.13
CA ILE A 82 6.60 -8.63 -0.28
C ILE A 82 6.82 -7.18 -0.69
N SER A 83 6.97 -6.91 -2.00
CA SER A 83 7.14 -5.57 -2.52
C SER A 83 5.95 -4.66 -2.17
N THR A 84 4.72 -5.16 -2.33
CA THR A 84 3.51 -4.38 -2.03
C THR A 84 3.35 -4.17 -0.53
N CYS A 85 3.55 -5.21 0.31
CA CYS A 85 3.46 -5.08 1.76
C CYS A 85 4.52 -4.12 2.31
N SER A 86 5.75 -4.14 1.79
CA SER A 86 6.82 -3.23 2.20
C SER A 86 6.56 -1.77 1.79
N LEU A 87 5.76 -1.53 0.75
CA LEU A 87 5.28 -0.20 0.41
C LEU A 87 4.15 0.24 1.35
N VAL A 88 3.10 -0.59 1.51
CA VAL A 88 1.84 -0.15 2.11
C VAL A 88 1.88 -0.08 3.64
N ILE A 89 2.65 -0.96 4.31
CA ILE A 89 2.70 -1.00 5.78
C ILE A 89 3.35 0.26 6.35
N PRO A 90 4.59 0.64 5.95
CA PRO A 90 5.21 1.88 6.45
C PRO A 90 4.41 3.12 6.05
N ALA A 91 3.87 3.16 4.81
CA ALA A 91 3.04 4.26 4.35
C ALA A 91 1.85 4.50 5.28
N ALA A 92 1.11 3.44 5.64
CA ALA A 92 -0.05 3.54 6.52
C ALA A 92 0.33 3.83 7.98
N LEU A 93 1.43 3.26 8.48
CA LEU A 93 1.92 3.52 9.84
C LEU A 93 2.30 4.98 10.03
N ILE A 94 3.11 5.54 9.14
CA ILE A 94 3.56 6.94 9.21
C ILE A 94 2.38 7.89 9.01
N TYR A 95 1.49 7.60 8.06
CA TYR A 95 0.29 8.39 7.83
C TYR A 95 -0.58 8.51 9.07
N ARG A 96 -0.71 7.42 9.86
CA ARG A 96 -1.54 7.33 11.06
C ARG A 96 -0.84 7.70 12.36
N ALA A 97 0.49 7.69 12.40
CA ALA A 97 1.29 8.00 13.59
C ALA A 97 1.21 9.46 14.03
N GLY A 98 0.64 10.36 13.21
CA GLY A 98 0.45 11.76 13.57
C GLY A 98 -0.58 11.93 14.66
N THR A 99 -0.12 12.18 15.88
CA THR A 99 -0.95 12.61 17.00
C THR A 99 -1.47 14.03 16.80
N PRO A 100 -2.58 14.43 17.48
CA PRO A 100 -3.06 15.82 17.50
C PRO A 100 -1.99 16.85 17.89
N SER A 101 -0.97 16.42 18.64
CA SER A 101 0.17 17.25 19.06
C SER A 101 1.16 17.58 17.93
N SER A 102 1.14 16.87 16.81
CA SER A 102 1.95 17.22 15.63
C SER A 102 1.24 18.25 14.75
N ALA A 103 0.68 19.27 15.35
CA ALA A 103 -0.17 20.30 14.72
C ALA A 103 0.50 21.10 13.58
N GLY A 104 1.76 20.83 13.26
CA GLY A 104 2.51 21.56 12.23
C GLY A 104 2.64 20.86 10.87
N THR A 105 2.42 19.54 10.77
CA THR A 105 2.66 18.82 9.51
C THR A 105 1.35 18.48 8.80
N PRO A 106 1.09 19.05 7.60
CA PRO A 106 -0.11 18.74 6.84
C PRO A 106 -0.25 17.23 6.60
N ARG A 107 -1.48 16.72 6.71
CA ARG A 107 -1.78 15.29 6.53
C ARG A 107 -1.28 14.74 5.18
N ARG A 108 -1.34 15.58 4.14
CA ARG A 108 -0.82 15.24 2.81
C ARG A 108 0.68 15.01 2.82
N THR A 109 1.44 15.81 3.56
CA THR A 109 2.89 15.65 3.70
C THR A 109 3.24 14.36 4.42
N ARG A 110 2.49 14.00 5.48
CA ARG A 110 2.68 12.71 6.19
C ARG A 110 2.38 11.51 5.29
N ALA A 111 1.33 11.61 4.46
CA ALA A 111 1.05 10.58 3.47
C ALA A 111 2.23 10.42 2.50
N LEU A 112 2.75 11.53 1.98
CA LEU A 112 3.90 11.52 1.07
C LEU A 112 5.15 10.92 1.74
N VAL A 113 5.50 11.37 2.94
CA VAL A 113 6.66 10.84 3.69
C VAL A 113 6.50 9.33 3.92
N GLY A 114 5.31 8.90 4.34
CA GLY A 114 5.02 7.48 4.54
C GLY A 114 5.15 6.65 3.26
N MET A 115 4.61 7.15 2.16
CA MET A 115 4.73 6.51 0.85
C MET A 115 6.18 6.42 0.37
N VAL A 116 6.97 7.50 0.55
CA VAL A 116 8.38 7.51 0.16
C VAL A 116 9.20 6.55 1.01
N CYS A 117 9.00 6.51 2.33
CA CYS A 117 9.66 5.53 3.20
C CYS A 117 9.30 4.09 2.81
N GLY A 118 8.03 3.83 2.54
CA GLY A 118 7.58 2.51 2.06
C GLY A 118 8.17 2.17 0.68
N ALA A 119 8.27 3.14 -0.22
CA ALA A 119 8.87 2.96 -1.54
C ALA A 119 10.36 2.58 -1.44
N ILE A 120 11.12 3.27 -0.61
CA ILE A 120 12.54 2.96 -0.38
C ILE A 120 12.69 1.53 0.16
N LEU A 121 11.92 1.17 1.19
CA LEU A 121 11.93 -0.19 1.74
C LEU A 121 11.55 -1.23 0.70
N SER A 122 10.55 -0.95 -0.13
CA SER A 122 10.11 -1.84 -1.21
C SER A 122 11.20 -2.04 -2.27
N VAL A 123 11.92 -0.99 -2.68
CA VAL A 123 13.05 -1.10 -3.62
C VAL A 123 14.14 -2.00 -3.05
N VAL A 124 14.54 -1.76 -1.79
CA VAL A 124 15.59 -2.56 -1.12
C VAL A 124 15.19 -4.03 -1.03
N LEU A 125 13.99 -4.32 -0.53
CA LEU A 125 13.52 -5.70 -0.38
C LEU A 125 13.30 -6.38 -1.75
N SER A 126 12.81 -5.67 -2.75
CA SER A 126 12.66 -6.22 -4.10
C SER A 126 14.02 -6.59 -4.72
N CYS A 127 15.04 -5.77 -4.56
CA CYS A 127 16.39 -6.11 -5.01
C CYS A 127 16.98 -7.32 -4.26
N ALA A 128 16.81 -7.36 -2.94
CA ALA A 128 17.26 -8.49 -2.12
C ALA A 128 16.54 -9.79 -2.49
N MET A 129 15.22 -9.74 -2.70
CA MET A 129 14.43 -10.89 -3.13
C MET A 129 14.83 -11.39 -4.52
N ASN A 130 15.18 -10.50 -5.44
CA ASN A 130 15.67 -10.92 -6.75
C ASN A 130 16.97 -11.73 -6.66
N LEU A 131 17.89 -11.40 -5.74
CA LEU A 131 19.10 -12.19 -5.52
C LEU A 131 18.83 -13.63 -5.10
N VAL A 132 17.75 -13.85 -4.37
CA VAL A 132 17.38 -15.18 -3.86
C VAL A 132 16.47 -15.92 -4.84
N VAL A 133 15.43 -15.25 -5.32
CA VAL A 133 14.34 -15.90 -6.07
C VAL A 133 14.70 -16.08 -7.54
N THR A 134 15.34 -15.09 -8.19
CA THR A 134 15.62 -15.17 -9.63
C THR A 134 16.48 -16.39 -10.02
N PRO A 135 17.56 -16.75 -9.30
CA PRO A 135 18.31 -17.95 -9.61
C PRO A 135 17.55 -19.27 -9.43
N LEU A 136 16.46 -19.29 -8.66
CA LEU A 136 15.69 -20.51 -8.40
C LEU A 136 14.85 -20.96 -9.61
N TYR A 137 14.49 -20.04 -10.50
CA TYR A 137 13.64 -20.36 -11.66
C TYR A 137 14.24 -19.96 -13.01
N THR A 138 15.43 -19.34 -12.99
CA THR A 138 16.18 -18.99 -14.20
C THR A 138 17.52 -19.70 -14.19
N ALA A 139 18.15 -19.82 -15.34
CA ALA A 139 19.53 -20.33 -15.44
C ALA A 139 20.60 -19.27 -15.11
N VAL A 140 20.20 -18.14 -14.54
CA VAL A 140 21.08 -17.00 -14.23
C VAL A 140 21.70 -17.20 -12.86
N SER A 141 23.01 -17.00 -12.74
CA SER A 141 23.72 -17.13 -11.45
C SER A 141 23.41 -15.96 -10.50
N VAL A 142 23.63 -16.17 -9.21
CA VAL A 142 23.52 -15.09 -8.20
C VAL A 142 24.45 -13.92 -8.53
N ALA A 143 25.64 -14.19 -9.08
CA ALA A 143 26.59 -13.15 -9.48
C ALA A 143 26.07 -12.30 -10.63
N ASP A 144 25.43 -12.93 -11.62
CA ASP A 144 24.82 -12.21 -12.74
C ASP A 144 23.65 -11.34 -12.29
N VAL A 145 22.78 -11.87 -11.39
CA VAL A 145 21.68 -11.08 -10.79
C VAL A 145 22.25 -9.91 -9.99
N ALA A 146 23.35 -10.12 -9.24
CA ALA A 146 24.01 -9.04 -8.50
C ALA A 146 24.54 -7.94 -9.44
N ALA A 147 25.09 -8.31 -10.59
CA ALA A 147 25.54 -7.36 -11.60
C ALA A 147 24.36 -6.56 -12.22
N MET A 148 23.14 -7.13 -12.24
CA MET A 148 21.93 -6.47 -12.74
C MET A 148 21.29 -5.50 -11.71
N ILE A 149 21.68 -5.54 -10.44
CA ILE A 149 21.04 -4.73 -9.40
C ILE A 149 21.11 -3.24 -9.76
N ILE A 150 22.32 -2.72 -9.99
CA ILE A 150 22.53 -1.28 -10.24
C ILE A 150 21.95 -0.85 -11.58
N PRO A 151 22.24 -1.50 -12.72
CA PRO A 151 21.79 -1.00 -14.02
C PRO A 151 20.31 -1.28 -14.34
N ILE A 152 19.70 -2.30 -13.72
CA ILE A 152 18.37 -2.78 -14.12
C ILE A 152 17.40 -2.77 -12.94
N LEU A 153 17.71 -3.50 -11.84
CA LEU A 153 16.71 -3.73 -10.79
C LEU A 153 16.40 -2.48 -9.97
N ILE A 154 17.41 -1.68 -9.62
CA ILE A 154 17.18 -0.42 -8.89
C ILE A 154 16.39 0.58 -9.75
N PRO A 155 16.78 0.90 -11.00
CA PRO A 155 16.03 1.82 -11.84
C PRO A 155 14.57 1.36 -12.07
N PHE A 156 14.38 0.08 -12.38
CA PHE A 156 13.02 -0.46 -12.58
C PHE A 156 12.16 -0.35 -11.32
N ASN A 157 12.64 -0.84 -10.18
CA ASN A 157 11.86 -0.81 -8.94
C ASN A 157 11.63 0.64 -8.46
N THR A 158 12.61 1.53 -8.64
CA THR A 158 12.45 2.96 -8.33
C THR A 158 11.36 3.59 -9.20
N LEU A 159 11.35 3.32 -10.51
CA LEU A 159 10.33 3.81 -11.43
C LEU A 159 8.94 3.28 -11.04
N LYS A 160 8.83 1.96 -10.78
CA LYS A 160 7.61 1.32 -10.29
C LYS A 160 7.08 2.00 -9.03
N MET A 161 7.93 2.24 -8.05
CA MET A 161 7.54 2.88 -6.79
C MET A 161 7.21 4.36 -6.98
N ALA A 162 7.92 5.08 -7.83
CA ALA A 162 7.61 6.48 -8.16
C ALA A 162 6.20 6.62 -8.77
N ILE A 163 5.83 5.74 -9.69
CA ILE A 163 4.47 5.69 -10.27
C ILE A 163 3.44 5.43 -9.17
N ASN A 164 3.66 4.44 -8.30
CA ASN A 164 2.74 4.11 -7.21
C ASN A 164 2.57 5.29 -6.22
N VAL A 165 3.65 5.96 -5.85
CA VAL A 165 3.63 7.12 -4.95
C VAL A 165 2.92 8.30 -5.60
N ALA A 166 3.24 8.62 -6.86
CA ALA A 166 2.61 9.72 -7.59
C ALA A 166 1.10 9.50 -7.75
N ALA A 167 0.70 8.32 -8.22
CA ALA A 167 -0.71 7.96 -8.36
C ALA A 167 -1.43 7.93 -7.00
N GLY A 168 -0.80 7.37 -5.97
CA GLY A 168 -1.33 7.37 -4.60
C GLY A 168 -1.59 8.77 -4.06
N GLN A 169 -0.67 9.72 -4.28
CA GLN A 169 -0.84 11.12 -3.87
C GLN A 169 -1.99 11.82 -4.60
N VAL A 170 -2.17 11.55 -5.89
CA VAL A 170 -3.24 12.15 -6.69
C VAL A 170 -4.59 11.55 -6.32
N LEU A 171 -4.66 10.22 -6.16
CA LEU A 171 -5.92 9.49 -5.97
C LEU A 171 -6.40 9.46 -4.52
N LEU A 172 -5.53 9.69 -3.53
CA LEU A 172 -5.90 9.62 -2.12
C LEU A 172 -7.05 10.56 -1.75
N LYS A 173 -6.96 11.84 -2.14
CA LYS A 173 -7.98 12.84 -1.80
C LYS A 173 -9.34 12.54 -2.44
N PRO A 174 -9.46 12.32 -3.76
CA PRO A 174 -10.76 11.97 -4.36
C PRO A 174 -11.33 10.68 -3.79
N CYS A 175 -10.50 9.67 -3.53
CA CYS A 175 -10.95 8.42 -2.93
C CYS A 175 -11.53 8.63 -1.52
N LEU A 176 -10.87 9.41 -0.66
CA LEU A 176 -11.38 9.77 0.66
C LEU A 176 -12.70 10.53 0.57
N ASN A 177 -12.85 11.48 -0.36
CA ASN A 177 -14.09 12.23 -0.54
C ASN A 177 -15.26 11.32 -0.94
N VAL A 178 -15.06 10.40 -1.86
CA VAL A 178 -16.08 9.43 -2.28
C VAL A 178 -16.49 8.51 -1.13
N LEU A 179 -15.51 8.02 -0.37
CA LEU A 179 -15.78 7.16 0.80
C LEU A 179 -16.56 7.89 1.90
N GLN A 180 -16.23 9.15 2.17
CA GLN A 180 -16.96 9.99 3.12
C GLN A 180 -18.40 10.26 2.66
N ALA A 181 -18.59 10.57 1.37
CA ALA A 181 -19.93 10.73 0.78
C ALA A 181 -20.78 9.46 0.87
N SER A 182 -20.14 8.28 0.86
CA SER A 182 -20.81 6.98 1.04
C SER A 182 -21.07 6.63 2.52
N GLY A 183 -20.88 7.58 3.45
CA GLY A 183 -21.09 7.38 4.88
C GLY A 183 -20.02 6.52 5.55
N PHE A 184 -18.87 6.39 4.93
CA PHE A 184 -17.71 5.80 5.56
C PHE A 184 -16.98 6.88 6.37
N GLY A 185 -17.05 6.78 7.69
CA GLY A 185 -16.22 7.60 8.56
C GLY A 185 -14.75 7.28 8.34
N GLY A 186 -14.05 8.15 7.61
CA GLY A 186 -12.62 8.03 7.37
C GLY A 186 -11.82 7.96 8.68
N PRO A 187 -10.49 7.88 8.61
CA PRO A 187 -9.62 7.80 9.80
C PRO A 187 -9.83 8.94 10.82
N ASP A 188 -10.61 9.95 10.50
CA ASP A 188 -10.95 11.09 11.39
C ASP A 188 -12.22 10.87 12.22
N ALA A 189 -13.09 9.94 11.86
CA ALA A 189 -14.35 9.72 12.59
C ALA A 189 -14.13 9.16 14.01
N ALA A 190 -13.00 8.51 14.26
CA ALA A 190 -12.62 8.02 15.57
C ALA A 190 -12.18 9.14 16.54
N ALA A 191 -11.74 10.28 16.03
CA ALA A 191 -11.28 11.42 16.84
C ALA A 191 -12.42 12.34 17.30
N THR A 192 -13.52 12.37 16.55
CA THR A 192 -14.64 13.29 16.81
C THR A 192 -15.62 12.76 17.86
N THR A 193 -15.65 11.46 18.12
CA THR A 193 -16.61 10.84 19.06
C THR A 193 -16.21 11.03 20.53
N THR A 194 -14.98 11.47 20.82
CA THR A 194 -14.49 11.62 22.20
C THR A 194 -14.76 13.02 22.78
N THR A 195 -15.17 14.00 21.96
CA THR A 195 -15.32 15.40 22.41
C THR A 195 -16.77 15.81 22.72
N THR A 196 -17.77 14.96 22.47
CA THR A 196 -19.20 15.34 22.65
C THR A 196 -19.85 14.74 23.90
N ALA A 197 -19.08 14.21 24.84
CA ALA A 197 -19.59 13.77 26.14
C ALA A 197 -19.08 14.67 27.27
N ALA A 198 -19.48 15.93 27.26
CA ALA A 198 -19.46 16.74 28.48
C ALA A 198 -20.92 16.84 28.98
N PRO A 199 -21.24 16.35 30.17
CA PRO A 199 -22.57 16.54 30.74
C PRO A 199 -22.69 17.94 31.26
N THR A 200 -23.49 18.75 30.62
CA THR A 200 -24.12 19.91 31.25
C THR A 200 -25.13 19.41 32.23
N ASP A 201 -24.74 19.21 33.46
CA ASP A 201 -25.70 19.36 34.56
C ASP A 201 -25.00 20.02 35.75
N ARG A 202 -25.19 21.28 35.86
CA ARG A 202 -25.11 21.98 37.13
C ARG A 202 -26.02 23.21 37.09
N ASN A 203 -27.30 23.01 37.41
CA ASN A 203 -27.96 23.97 38.29
C ASN A 203 -29.34 23.49 38.69
N ARG A 204 -29.47 23.01 39.93
CA ARG A 204 -30.66 23.29 40.79
C ARG A 204 -30.30 23.01 42.25
N ARG A 205 -30.07 24.15 42.93
CA ARG A 205 -30.17 24.43 44.38
C ARG A 205 -29.02 23.99 45.24
#